data_174908b89586efdb9c61a1be978a35dc
#
_entry.id   174908b89586efdb9c61a1be978a35dc
#
_cell.length_a   1.000
_cell.length_b   1.000
_cell.length_c   1.000
_cell.angle_alpha   90.00
_cell.angle_beta   90.00
_cell.angle_gamma   90.00
#
_symmetry.space_group_name_H-M   'P 1'
#
loop_
_entity.id
_entity.type
_entity.pdbx_description
1 polymer ?
#
loop_
_entity_poly.entity_id
_entity_poly.type
_entity_poly.pdbx_seq_one_letter_code
_entity_poly.pdbx_strand_id
1 'polypeptide(L)'
;MSKLIIAEKPSVAKSIASALGASSRADGFYEGNGLLVSWCVGHLVSPMDAGGYDERFKKWRYDDLPILPEPFRYVLAPGKEDAFENLRALMDRPDVDTIVNACDAGREGELIFRLVYEMTGCRKPVLRLWISSMEDSAIREGFSDLRPGADYEALYQSALCRQKADWLVGINATRLFSILYHKTLTVGRVQTPTLKMLVDREAKISSFQKEKYHIVQIAAGGMEAASERMGNADDAKTLKAACETAQAVCVSVTREK
;
A
#
# COMPACT_ATOMS: atom_id res chain seq x y z
N MET A 1 -7.25 33.00 10.70
CA MET A 1 -7.74 31.63 10.61
C MET A 1 -6.74 30.82 9.81
N SER A 2 -6.33 29.68 10.31
CA SER A 2 -5.25 28.85 9.75
C SER A 2 -5.77 27.49 9.33
N LYS A 3 -5.17 26.90 8.29
CA LYS A 3 -5.44 25.51 7.91
C LYS A 3 -4.36 24.59 8.48
N LEU A 4 -4.76 23.48 9.09
CA LEU A 4 -3.84 22.43 9.53
C LEU A 4 -3.76 21.34 8.48
N ILE A 5 -2.59 21.17 7.88
CA ILE A 5 -2.29 20.13 6.89
C ILE A 5 -1.62 18.97 7.62
N ILE A 6 -2.13 17.75 7.42
CA ILE A 6 -1.59 16.55 8.05
C ILE A 6 -1.11 15.61 6.96
N ALA A 7 0.21 15.40 6.92
CA ALA A 7 0.87 14.47 6.02
C ALA A 7 1.07 13.09 6.66
N GLU A 8 1.37 12.08 5.87
CA GLU A 8 1.63 10.71 6.38
C GLU A 8 2.97 10.60 7.09
N LYS A 9 3.98 11.37 6.64
CA LYS A 9 5.39 11.28 7.09
C LYS A 9 6.02 12.65 7.23
N PRO A 10 7.03 12.80 8.12
CA PRO A 10 7.77 14.05 8.29
C PRO A 10 8.38 14.61 7.01
N SER A 11 8.90 13.73 6.14
CA SER A 11 9.51 14.13 4.86
C SER A 11 8.50 14.75 3.90
N VAL A 12 7.30 14.17 3.81
CA VAL A 12 6.20 14.70 3.01
C VAL A 12 5.71 16.04 3.56
N ALA A 13 5.55 16.15 4.88
CA ALA A 13 5.20 17.40 5.53
C ALA A 13 6.21 18.52 5.23
N LYS A 14 7.51 18.20 5.25
CA LYS A 14 8.57 19.15 4.91
C LYS A 14 8.45 19.66 3.46
N SER A 15 8.20 18.74 2.50
CA SER A 15 8.02 19.12 1.09
C SER A 15 6.80 20.02 0.89
N ILE A 16 5.66 19.67 1.51
CA ILE A 16 4.44 20.47 1.47
C ILE A 16 4.66 21.84 2.12
N ALA A 17 5.28 21.89 3.29
CA ALA A 17 5.58 23.13 3.99
C ALA A 17 6.46 24.06 3.16
N SER A 18 7.52 23.52 2.55
CA SER A 18 8.43 24.26 1.67
C SER A 18 7.69 24.80 0.44
N ALA A 19 6.92 23.98 -0.26
CA ALA A 19 6.21 24.37 -1.47
C ALA A 19 5.15 25.44 -1.20
N LEU A 20 4.50 25.44 -0.03
CA LEU A 20 3.45 26.36 0.37
C LEU A 20 3.95 27.57 1.19
N GLY A 21 5.26 27.63 1.49
CA GLY A 21 5.88 28.73 2.21
C GLY A 21 5.63 28.73 3.74
N ALA A 22 5.31 27.59 4.33
CA ALA A 22 5.26 27.39 5.77
C ALA A 22 6.66 27.04 6.30
N SER A 23 7.58 28.01 6.33
CA SER A 23 9.02 27.76 6.53
C SER A 23 9.49 27.81 7.99
N SER A 24 8.68 28.32 8.91
CA SER A 24 9.01 28.36 10.33
C SER A 24 8.82 26.98 10.94
N ARG A 25 9.90 26.39 11.49
CA ARG A 25 9.85 25.09 12.14
C ARG A 25 9.55 25.23 13.62
N ALA A 26 8.54 24.55 14.09
CA ALA A 26 8.21 24.38 15.50
C ALA A 26 8.35 22.91 15.90
N ASP A 27 8.08 22.60 17.17
CA ASP A 27 8.09 21.22 17.64
C ASP A 27 6.87 20.46 17.10
N GLY A 28 7.14 19.48 16.27
CA GLY A 28 6.11 18.63 15.64
C GLY A 28 5.35 19.23 14.46
N PHE A 29 5.66 20.44 13.98
CA PHE A 29 5.02 21.05 12.80
C PHE A 29 5.85 22.15 12.14
N TYR A 30 5.41 22.59 10.97
CA TYR A 30 5.88 23.80 10.28
C TYR A 30 4.76 24.84 10.26
N GLU A 31 5.10 26.13 10.31
CA GLU A 31 4.15 27.23 10.31
C GLU A 31 4.56 28.34 9.35
N GLY A 32 3.59 28.98 8.72
CA GLY A 32 3.75 30.13 7.84
C GLY A 32 2.58 30.28 6.86
N ASN A 33 2.39 31.49 6.38
CA ASN A 33 1.33 31.83 5.40
C ASN A 33 -0.09 31.40 5.81
N GLY A 34 -0.41 31.40 7.11
CA GLY A 34 -1.72 30.94 7.62
C GLY A 34 -1.88 29.40 7.53
N LEU A 35 -0.79 28.67 7.42
CA LEU A 35 -0.76 27.22 7.36
C LEU A 35 0.04 26.65 8.53
N LEU A 36 -0.43 25.52 9.03
CA LEU A 36 0.27 24.62 9.94
C LEU A 36 0.43 23.30 9.20
N VAL A 37 1.63 22.75 9.15
CA VAL A 37 1.89 21.47 8.45
C VAL A 37 2.51 20.51 9.43
N SER A 38 1.76 19.50 9.81
CA SER A 38 2.19 18.44 10.72
C SER A 38 2.10 17.07 10.00
N TRP A 39 2.37 15.99 10.73
CA TRP A 39 2.47 14.65 10.13
C TRP A 39 2.11 13.53 11.10
N CYS A 40 1.64 12.45 10.53
CA CYS A 40 1.65 11.14 11.18
C CYS A 40 3.07 10.52 11.06
N VAL A 41 3.33 9.48 11.81
CA VAL A 41 4.51 8.61 11.66
C VAL A 41 4.05 7.21 11.23
N GLY A 42 3.35 7.14 10.10
CA GLY A 42 2.57 6.00 9.67
C GLY A 42 1.31 5.82 10.52
N HIS A 43 0.85 4.59 10.74
CA HIS A 43 -0.31 4.31 11.59
C HIS A 43 -0.05 4.70 13.05
N LEU A 44 -0.78 5.68 13.55
CA LEU A 44 -0.82 6.05 14.97
C LEU A 44 -1.91 5.27 15.73
N VAL A 45 -2.91 4.84 15.00
CA VAL A 45 -4.08 4.12 15.51
C VAL A 45 -4.16 2.75 14.85
N SER A 46 -4.40 1.72 15.64
CA SER A 46 -4.51 0.33 15.20
C SER A 46 -5.73 -0.36 15.79
N PRO A 47 -6.24 -1.43 15.17
CA PRO A 47 -7.24 -2.27 15.80
C PRO A 47 -6.71 -2.81 17.14
N MET A 48 -7.59 -2.90 18.13
CA MET A 48 -7.27 -3.45 19.43
C MET A 48 -6.91 -4.93 19.30
N ASP A 49 -5.91 -5.37 20.07
CA ASP A 49 -5.57 -6.79 20.17
C ASP A 49 -6.69 -7.63 20.78
N ALA A 50 -6.74 -8.91 20.46
CA ALA A 50 -7.76 -9.83 20.97
C ALA A 50 -7.85 -9.81 22.51
N GLY A 51 -6.72 -9.80 23.21
CA GLY A 51 -6.68 -9.72 24.68
C GLY A 51 -7.25 -8.44 25.27
N GLY A 52 -7.43 -7.38 24.49
CA GLY A 52 -8.08 -6.15 24.90
C GLY A 52 -9.62 -6.22 24.84
N TYR A 53 -10.18 -7.19 24.10
CA TYR A 53 -11.62 -7.48 24.07
C TYR A 53 -12.05 -8.36 25.25
N ASP A 54 -11.26 -9.41 25.52
CA ASP A 54 -11.51 -10.33 26.63
C ASP A 54 -10.17 -10.95 27.07
N GLU A 55 -9.95 -11.01 28.38
CA GLU A 55 -8.73 -11.58 28.99
C GLU A 55 -8.48 -13.05 28.60
N ARG A 56 -9.55 -13.82 28.35
CA ARG A 56 -9.43 -15.22 27.89
C ARG A 56 -8.64 -15.33 26.59
N PHE A 57 -8.71 -14.32 25.72
CA PHE A 57 -7.99 -14.29 24.44
C PHE A 57 -6.48 -13.99 24.58
N LYS A 58 -5.98 -13.70 25.78
CA LYS A 58 -4.52 -13.62 26.01
C LYS A 58 -3.84 -14.97 25.85
N LYS A 59 -4.55 -16.07 26.16
CA LYS A 59 -4.08 -17.44 25.90
C LYS A 59 -4.71 -17.96 24.61
N TRP A 60 -3.94 -18.65 23.81
CA TRP A 60 -4.43 -19.23 22.57
C TRP A 60 -5.03 -20.60 22.84
N ARG A 61 -6.34 -20.71 22.70
CA ARG A 61 -7.09 -21.95 22.89
C ARG A 61 -7.98 -22.18 21.69
N TYR A 62 -8.16 -23.44 21.31
CA TYR A 62 -9.03 -23.84 20.21
C TYR A 62 -10.48 -23.41 20.43
N ASP A 63 -10.99 -23.63 21.63
CA ASP A 63 -12.38 -23.36 22.03
C ASP A 63 -12.74 -21.86 22.05
N ASP A 64 -11.74 -20.97 21.99
CA ASP A 64 -11.93 -19.53 21.94
C ASP A 64 -12.06 -19.01 20.50
N LEU A 65 -11.96 -19.87 19.49
CA LEU A 65 -12.06 -19.51 18.06
C LEU A 65 -13.47 -19.82 17.50
N PRO A 66 -13.97 -18.97 16.57
CA PRO A 66 -13.36 -17.77 16.06
C PRO A 66 -13.53 -16.55 16.97
N ILE A 67 -12.54 -15.64 16.98
CA ILE A 67 -12.63 -14.34 17.65
C ILE A 67 -13.25 -13.36 16.68
N LEU A 68 -14.46 -12.89 16.97
CA LEU A 68 -15.26 -11.97 16.15
C LEU A 68 -15.70 -10.78 17.01
N PRO A 69 -14.85 -9.76 17.18
CA PRO A 69 -15.19 -8.64 18.04
C PRO A 69 -16.28 -7.76 17.41
N GLU A 70 -17.27 -7.39 18.23
CA GLU A 70 -18.33 -6.46 17.86
C GLU A 70 -18.66 -5.56 19.06
N PRO A 71 -18.49 -4.22 18.95
CA PRO A 71 -17.87 -3.50 17.83
C PRO A 71 -16.34 -3.66 17.76
N PHE A 72 -15.74 -3.41 16.59
CA PHE A 72 -14.30 -3.22 16.48
C PHE A 72 -13.87 -1.99 17.27
N ARG A 73 -12.83 -2.13 18.09
CA ARG A 73 -12.23 -1.05 18.86
C ARG A 73 -10.84 -0.73 18.33
N TYR A 74 -10.49 0.54 18.42
CA TYR A 74 -9.22 1.08 17.98
C TYR A 74 -8.47 1.67 19.18
N VAL A 75 -7.15 1.55 19.15
CA VAL A 75 -6.25 2.03 20.21
C VAL A 75 -5.06 2.73 19.60
N LEU A 76 -4.40 3.56 20.37
CA LEU A 76 -3.10 4.12 19.97
C LEU A 76 -2.08 2.98 19.85
N ALA A 77 -1.30 3.03 18.78
CA ALA A 77 -0.19 2.12 18.61
C ALA A 77 0.90 2.43 19.66
N PRO A 78 1.52 1.41 20.27
CA PRO A 78 2.54 1.62 21.30
C PRO A 78 3.68 2.54 20.84
N GLY A 79 4.05 3.51 21.68
CA GLY A 79 5.11 4.49 21.41
C GLY A 79 4.73 5.56 20.39
N LYS A 80 3.43 5.78 20.16
CA LYS A 80 2.90 6.81 19.27
C LYS A 80 2.13 7.91 20.00
N GLU A 81 2.13 7.88 21.32
CA GLU A 81 1.36 8.76 22.19
C GLU A 81 1.72 10.22 21.96
N ASP A 82 3.01 10.58 21.95
CA ASP A 82 3.48 11.96 21.77
C ASP A 82 3.08 12.52 20.40
N ALA A 83 3.21 11.71 19.34
CA ALA A 83 2.83 12.13 18.00
C ALA A 83 1.31 12.36 17.88
N PHE A 84 0.51 11.52 18.52
CA PHE A 84 -0.94 11.66 18.55
C PHE A 84 -1.36 12.90 19.33
N GLU A 85 -0.79 13.12 20.52
CA GLU A 85 -1.10 14.28 21.37
C GLU A 85 -0.73 15.59 20.69
N ASN A 86 0.40 15.63 19.96
CA ASN A 86 0.76 16.79 19.17
C ASN A 86 -0.30 17.09 18.09
N LEU A 87 -0.75 16.08 17.35
CA LEU A 87 -1.81 16.28 16.34
C LEU A 87 -3.13 16.72 16.99
N ARG A 88 -3.50 16.11 18.11
CA ARG A 88 -4.69 16.50 18.87
C ARG A 88 -4.63 17.97 19.31
N ALA A 89 -3.51 18.36 19.90
CA ALA A 89 -3.31 19.75 20.35
C ALA A 89 -3.39 20.74 19.17
N LEU A 90 -2.83 20.39 18.01
CA LEU A 90 -2.90 21.21 16.80
C LEU A 90 -4.35 21.29 16.25
N MET A 91 -5.07 20.17 16.25
CA MET A 91 -6.49 20.14 15.83
C MET A 91 -7.39 20.94 16.76
N ASP A 92 -7.08 21.02 18.06
CA ASP A 92 -7.87 21.75 19.05
C ASP A 92 -7.59 23.26 19.05
N ARG A 93 -6.54 23.73 18.39
CA ARG A 93 -6.19 25.17 18.34
C ARG A 93 -7.38 26.01 17.86
N PRO A 94 -7.72 27.11 18.54
CA PRO A 94 -8.86 27.97 18.18
C PRO A 94 -8.64 28.76 16.89
N ASP A 95 -7.39 28.97 16.48
CA ASP A 95 -7.02 29.66 15.25
C ASP A 95 -7.03 28.75 14.01
N VAL A 96 -7.13 27.42 14.20
CA VAL A 96 -7.31 26.44 13.13
C VAL A 96 -8.80 26.26 12.85
N ASP A 97 -9.23 26.48 11.64
CA ASP A 97 -10.62 26.36 11.22
C ASP A 97 -10.88 25.16 10.28
N THR A 98 -9.86 24.66 9.62
CA THR A 98 -9.97 23.61 8.61
C THR A 98 -8.81 22.63 8.71
N ILE A 99 -9.10 21.35 8.61
CA ILE A 99 -8.09 20.29 8.56
C ILE A 99 -7.93 19.82 7.12
N VAL A 100 -6.70 19.70 6.64
CA VAL A 100 -6.40 19.17 5.30
C VAL A 100 -5.71 17.82 5.44
N ASN A 101 -6.37 16.78 4.96
CA ASN A 101 -5.75 15.47 4.81
C ASN A 101 -4.80 15.48 3.61
N ALA A 102 -3.51 15.43 3.87
CA ALA A 102 -2.42 15.36 2.90
C ALA A 102 -1.61 14.06 3.02
N CYS A 103 -2.20 13.01 3.58
CA CYS A 103 -1.64 11.66 3.52
C CYS A 103 -1.66 11.13 2.08
N ASP A 104 -0.91 10.07 1.81
CA ASP A 104 -0.75 9.51 0.47
C ASP A 104 -2.10 9.31 -0.25
N ALA A 105 -2.11 9.54 -1.56
CA ALA A 105 -3.31 9.43 -2.40
C ALA A 105 -3.71 7.95 -2.57
N GLY A 106 -4.44 7.41 -1.61
CA GLY A 106 -4.84 6.02 -1.60
C GLY A 106 -5.64 5.63 -0.37
N ARG A 107 -6.08 4.37 -0.32
CA ARG A 107 -6.87 3.82 0.79
C ARG A 107 -6.15 3.90 2.13
N GLU A 108 -4.85 3.61 2.15
CA GLU A 108 -4.06 3.60 3.39
C GLU A 108 -3.89 5.01 3.96
N GLY A 109 -3.56 6.00 3.11
CA GLY A 109 -3.46 7.39 3.56
C GLY A 109 -4.79 7.94 4.08
N GLU A 110 -5.92 7.57 3.45
CA GLU A 110 -7.25 7.94 3.97
C GLU A 110 -7.52 7.27 5.32
N LEU A 111 -7.18 5.99 5.48
CA LEU A 111 -7.35 5.26 6.74
C LEU A 111 -6.50 5.85 7.87
N ILE A 112 -5.22 6.12 7.61
CA ILE A 112 -4.30 6.70 8.59
C ILE A 112 -4.85 8.01 9.14
N PHE A 113 -5.25 8.92 8.24
CA PHE A 113 -5.78 10.21 8.62
C PHE A 113 -7.11 10.10 9.40
N ARG A 114 -8.09 9.34 8.85
CA ARG A 114 -9.44 9.26 9.42
C ARG A 114 -9.44 8.65 10.82
N LEU A 115 -8.67 7.59 11.04
CA LEU A 115 -8.59 6.98 12.37
C LEU A 115 -8.02 7.96 13.42
N VAL A 116 -7.03 8.76 13.05
CA VAL A 116 -6.49 9.82 13.94
C VAL A 116 -7.54 10.90 14.17
N TYR A 117 -8.14 11.41 13.10
CA TYR A 117 -9.16 12.45 13.18
C TYR A 117 -10.35 12.04 14.06
N GLU A 118 -10.87 10.83 13.89
CA GLU A 118 -11.97 10.30 14.69
C GLU A 118 -11.57 10.11 16.16
N MET A 119 -10.37 9.58 16.40
CA MET A 119 -9.88 9.34 17.77
C MET A 119 -9.60 10.63 18.53
N THR A 120 -9.20 11.72 17.87
CA THR A 120 -9.06 13.03 18.50
C THR A 120 -10.40 13.65 18.88
N GLY A 121 -11.51 13.20 18.29
CA GLY A 121 -12.83 13.79 18.45
C GLY A 121 -13.00 15.14 17.75
N CYS A 122 -12.07 15.53 16.88
CA CYS A 122 -12.14 16.76 16.10
C CYS A 122 -13.39 16.79 15.22
N ARG A 123 -14.03 17.97 15.12
CA ARG A 123 -15.24 18.18 14.31
C ARG A 123 -15.09 19.30 13.29
N LYS A 124 -13.88 19.78 13.09
CA LYS A 124 -13.60 20.84 12.10
C LYS A 124 -13.74 20.28 10.68
N PRO A 125 -14.14 21.08 9.71
CA PRO A 125 -14.29 20.64 8.34
C PRO A 125 -12.97 20.06 7.79
N VAL A 126 -13.09 18.99 7.03
CA VAL A 126 -11.96 18.28 6.39
C VAL A 126 -11.97 18.51 4.90
N LEU A 127 -10.82 18.92 4.38
CA LEU A 127 -10.51 18.93 2.96
C LEU A 127 -9.44 17.87 2.62
N ARG A 128 -9.39 17.45 1.38
CA ARG A 128 -8.45 16.45 0.88
C ARG A 128 -7.52 17.05 -0.17
N LEU A 129 -6.22 16.96 0.08
CA LEU A 129 -5.17 17.17 -0.90
C LEU A 129 -4.89 15.83 -1.60
N TRP A 130 -5.22 15.71 -2.89
CA TRP A 130 -5.04 14.48 -3.65
C TRP A 130 -3.98 14.68 -4.74
N ILE A 131 -2.76 14.30 -4.46
CA ILE A 131 -1.62 14.43 -5.36
C ILE A 131 -0.83 13.12 -5.44
N SER A 132 -0.25 12.84 -6.60
CA SER A 132 0.59 11.65 -6.85
C SER A 132 2.08 12.01 -7.01
N SER A 133 2.42 13.29 -6.99
CA SER A 133 3.80 13.80 -7.08
C SER A 133 4.08 14.76 -5.93
N MET A 134 5.33 14.76 -5.45
CA MET A 134 5.82 15.69 -4.41
C MET A 134 6.63 16.84 -4.99
N GLU A 135 6.52 17.11 -6.29
CA GLU A 135 7.08 18.31 -6.90
C GLU A 135 6.31 19.56 -6.46
N ASP A 136 7.02 20.66 -6.28
CA ASP A 136 6.45 21.92 -5.80
C ASP A 136 5.26 22.41 -6.63
N SER A 137 5.32 22.24 -7.94
CA SER A 137 4.24 22.60 -8.87
C SER A 137 2.98 21.76 -8.60
N ALA A 138 3.13 20.44 -8.46
CA ALA A 138 2.02 19.53 -8.20
C ALA A 138 1.39 19.77 -6.82
N ILE A 139 2.21 20.09 -5.79
CA ILE A 139 1.72 20.45 -4.47
C ILE A 139 0.88 21.73 -4.53
N ARG A 140 1.37 22.79 -5.19
CA ARG A 140 0.65 24.08 -5.31
C ARG A 140 -0.64 23.93 -6.11
N GLU A 141 -0.60 23.20 -7.21
CA GLU A 141 -1.77 22.94 -8.05
C GLU A 141 -2.83 22.14 -7.23
N GLY A 142 -2.43 21.03 -6.61
CA GLY A 142 -3.34 20.23 -5.78
C GLY A 142 -3.89 21.02 -4.58
N PHE A 143 -3.11 21.93 -3.99
CA PHE A 143 -3.59 22.77 -2.90
C PHE A 143 -4.58 23.83 -3.35
N SER A 144 -4.56 24.24 -4.62
CA SER A 144 -5.59 25.09 -5.21
C SER A 144 -6.89 24.35 -5.56
N ASP A 145 -6.85 23.01 -5.67
CA ASP A 145 -8.00 22.13 -5.99
C ASP A 145 -8.33 21.17 -4.81
N LEU A 146 -8.35 21.70 -3.60
CA LEU A 146 -8.74 20.91 -2.42
C LEU A 146 -10.21 20.48 -2.51
N ARG A 147 -10.48 19.21 -2.27
CA ARG A 147 -11.82 18.61 -2.34
C ARG A 147 -12.40 18.37 -0.95
N PRO A 148 -13.73 18.33 -0.82
CA PRO A 148 -14.35 17.95 0.46
C PRO A 148 -13.91 16.57 0.91
N GLY A 149 -13.55 16.40 2.18
CA GLY A 149 -13.19 15.10 2.74
C GLY A 149 -14.33 14.05 2.64
N ALA A 150 -15.57 14.52 2.61
CA ALA A 150 -16.75 13.64 2.46
C ALA A 150 -16.78 12.87 1.13
N ASP A 151 -16.17 13.40 0.07
CA ASP A 151 -16.11 12.71 -1.23
C ASP A 151 -15.28 11.41 -1.18
N TYR A 152 -14.48 11.24 -0.13
CA TYR A 152 -13.62 10.08 0.08
C TYR A 152 -14.16 9.06 1.09
N GLU A 153 -15.43 9.20 1.51
CA GLU A 153 -16.04 8.31 2.50
C GLU A 153 -16.05 6.85 2.03
N ALA A 154 -16.42 6.58 0.79
CA ALA A 154 -16.42 5.22 0.23
C ALA A 154 -15.01 4.61 0.21
N LEU A 155 -13.98 5.43 -0.04
CA LEU A 155 -12.58 5.01 0.00
C LEU A 155 -12.16 4.62 1.42
N TYR A 156 -12.53 5.42 2.43
CA TYR A 156 -12.31 5.14 3.84
C TYR A 156 -12.99 3.85 4.28
N GLN A 157 -14.26 3.66 3.94
CA GLN A 157 -15.01 2.44 4.26
C GLN A 157 -14.37 1.19 3.62
N SER A 158 -13.90 1.31 2.38
CA SER A 158 -13.15 0.23 1.72
C SER A 158 -11.86 -0.13 2.48
N ALA A 159 -11.15 0.88 2.98
CA ALA A 159 -9.92 0.68 3.78
C ALA A 159 -10.22 0.01 5.13
N LEU A 160 -11.27 0.46 5.83
CA LEU A 160 -11.75 -0.15 7.07
C LEU A 160 -12.16 -1.61 6.89
N CYS A 161 -12.93 -1.92 5.84
CA CYS A 161 -13.33 -3.29 5.54
C CYS A 161 -12.11 -4.19 5.33
N ARG A 162 -11.13 -3.69 4.57
CA ARG A 162 -9.87 -4.41 4.36
C ARG A 162 -9.13 -4.64 5.67
N GLN A 163 -8.94 -3.61 6.49
CA GLN A 163 -8.22 -3.71 7.76
C GLN A 163 -8.89 -4.71 8.70
N LYS A 164 -10.23 -4.66 8.82
CA LYS A 164 -11.01 -5.61 9.63
C LYS A 164 -10.88 -7.04 9.11
N ALA A 165 -10.94 -7.24 7.80
CA ALA A 165 -10.76 -8.55 7.18
C ALA A 165 -9.34 -9.10 7.41
N ASP A 166 -8.32 -8.26 7.26
CA ASP A 166 -6.93 -8.64 7.53
C ASP A 166 -6.72 -9.01 9.01
N TRP A 167 -7.33 -8.28 9.93
CA TRP A 167 -7.31 -8.59 11.36
C TRP A 167 -8.02 -9.92 11.67
N LEU A 168 -9.25 -10.10 11.17
CA LEU A 168 -10.05 -11.31 11.43
C LEU A 168 -9.38 -12.57 10.88
N VAL A 169 -8.90 -12.53 9.64
CA VAL A 169 -8.19 -13.66 9.03
C VAL A 169 -6.88 -13.89 9.75
N GLY A 170 -6.10 -12.84 9.98
CA GLY A 170 -4.79 -12.93 10.61
C GLY A 170 -4.84 -13.54 12.01
N ILE A 171 -5.70 -13.01 12.89
CA ILE A 171 -5.78 -13.48 14.30
C ILE A 171 -6.29 -14.92 14.40
N ASN A 172 -7.37 -15.22 13.68
CA ASN A 172 -8.02 -16.54 13.81
C ASN A 172 -7.20 -17.65 13.15
N ALA A 173 -6.72 -17.42 11.91
CA ALA A 173 -5.93 -18.42 11.21
C ALA A 173 -4.55 -18.64 11.87
N THR A 174 -3.88 -17.57 12.30
CA THR A 174 -2.61 -17.68 13.03
C THR A 174 -2.76 -18.53 14.28
N ARG A 175 -3.78 -18.27 15.11
CA ARG A 175 -4.02 -19.03 16.33
C ARG A 175 -4.39 -20.47 16.05
N LEU A 176 -5.33 -20.69 15.12
CA LEU A 176 -5.77 -22.02 14.73
C LEU A 176 -4.60 -22.91 14.30
N PHE A 177 -3.84 -22.47 13.32
CA PHE A 177 -2.71 -23.25 12.81
C PHE A 177 -1.60 -23.39 13.84
N SER A 178 -1.34 -22.37 14.65
CA SER A 178 -0.33 -22.47 15.70
C SER A 178 -0.69 -23.48 16.79
N ILE A 179 -1.97 -23.58 17.14
CA ILE A 179 -2.46 -24.59 18.10
C ILE A 179 -2.38 -25.98 17.49
N LEU A 180 -2.87 -26.18 16.27
CA LEU A 180 -2.91 -27.47 15.59
C LEU A 180 -1.51 -28.07 15.37
N TYR A 181 -0.55 -27.23 15.04
CA TYR A 181 0.82 -27.68 14.72
C TYR A 181 1.82 -27.48 15.88
N HIS A 182 1.36 -27.02 17.05
CA HIS A 182 2.19 -26.79 18.24
C HIS A 182 3.42 -25.90 17.94
N LYS A 183 3.28 -24.97 17.01
CA LYS A 183 4.34 -24.06 16.56
C LYS A 183 3.73 -22.73 16.12
N THR A 184 4.38 -21.61 16.42
CA THR A 184 3.91 -20.31 15.92
C THR A 184 3.94 -20.27 14.40
N LEU A 185 2.76 -20.22 13.78
CA LEU A 185 2.55 -20.15 12.35
C LEU A 185 1.73 -18.89 12.04
N THR A 186 2.43 -17.84 11.61
CA THR A 186 1.76 -16.60 11.25
C THR A 186 1.07 -16.74 9.90
N VAL A 187 -0.21 -16.42 9.85
CA VAL A 187 -1.02 -16.40 8.64
C VAL A 187 -1.48 -14.98 8.34
N GLY A 188 -1.34 -14.58 7.13
CA GLY A 188 -1.77 -13.25 6.68
C GLY A 188 -2.17 -13.26 5.20
N ARG A 189 -3.09 -12.39 4.84
CA ARG A 189 -3.68 -12.33 3.50
C ARG A 189 -2.68 -11.95 2.40
N VAL A 190 -1.61 -11.25 2.72
CA VAL A 190 -0.51 -10.93 1.80
C VAL A 190 0.69 -11.82 2.05
N GLN A 191 1.10 -11.96 3.29
CA GLN A 191 2.30 -12.70 3.70
C GLN A 191 2.26 -14.17 3.27
N THR A 192 1.15 -14.88 3.50
CA THR A 192 1.04 -16.31 3.20
C THR A 192 1.07 -16.60 1.69
N PRO A 193 0.31 -15.91 0.83
CA PRO A 193 0.43 -16.09 -0.62
C PRO A 193 1.83 -15.75 -1.15
N THR A 194 2.46 -14.70 -0.64
CA THR A 194 3.83 -14.33 -1.02
C THR A 194 4.82 -15.44 -0.69
N LEU A 195 4.74 -16.00 0.52
CA LEU A 195 5.57 -17.14 0.92
C LEU A 195 5.32 -18.35 0.02
N LYS A 196 4.05 -18.64 -0.32
CA LYS A 196 3.72 -19.72 -1.25
C LYS A 196 4.36 -19.52 -2.62
N MET A 197 4.35 -18.33 -3.16
CA MET A 197 5.02 -18.04 -4.45
C MET A 197 6.52 -18.33 -4.39
N LEU A 198 7.19 -17.99 -3.29
CA LEU A 198 8.60 -18.30 -3.08
C LEU A 198 8.83 -19.81 -2.99
N VAL A 199 8.03 -20.53 -2.21
CA VAL A 199 8.12 -22.00 -2.08
C VAL A 199 7.90 -22.68 -3.41
N ASP A 200 6.88 -22.28 -4.18
CA ASP A 200 6.61 -22.84 -5.51
C ASP A 200 7.76 -22.57 -6.49
N ARG A 201 8.40 -21.38 -6.39
CA ARG A 201 9.57 -21.05 -7.19
C ARG A 201 10.77 -21.93 -6.84
N GLU A 202 11.06 -22.11 -5.56
CA GLU A 202 12.12 -22.97 -5.07
C GLU A 202 11.90 -24.44 -5.49
N ALA A 203 10.67 -24.93 -5.40
CA ALA A 203 10.32 -26.27 -5.88
C ALA A 203 10.60 -26.44 -7.38
N LYS A 204 10.24 -25.45 -8.20
CA LYS A 204 10.53 -25.46 -9.65
C LYS A 204 12.03 -25.43 -9.93
N ILE A 205 12.81 -24.66 -9.15
CA ILE A 205 14.28 -24.62 -9.28
C ILE A 205 14.88 -25.98 -8.92
N SER A 206 14.46 -26.56 -7.79
CA SER A 206 14.99 -27.83 -7.29
C SER A 206 14.63 -29.03 -8.17
N SER A 207 13.47 -28.96 -8.84
CA SER A 207 13.01 -30.01 -9.77
C SER A 207 13.38 -29.73 -11.23
N PHE A 208 14.14 -28.67 -11.49
CA PHE A 208 14.46 -28.26 -12.85
C PHE A 208 15.28 -29.33 -13.58
N GLN A 209 14.76 -29.81 -14.70
CA GLN A 209 15.47 -30.69 -15.64
C GLN A 209 15.87 -29.87 -16.84
N LYS A 210 17.13 -30.03 -17.25
CA LYS A 210 17.64 -29.37 -18.45
C LYS A 210 17.07 -30.05 -19.69
N GLU A 211 16.31 -29.33 -20.49
CA GLU A 211 15.83 -29.75 -21.79
C GLU A 211 16.63 -29.04 -22.89
N LYS A 212 17.09 -29.81 -23.86
CA LYS A 212 17.70 -29.24 -25.06
C LYS A 212 16.60 -28.80 -26.01
N TYR A 213 16.72 -27.62 -26.53
CA TYR A 213 15.85 -27.11 -27.58
C TYR A 213 16.68 -26.44 -28.67
N HIS A 214 16.10 -26.32 -29.84
CA HIS A 214 16.69 -25.73 -31.02
C HIS A 214 15.84 -24.55 -31.48
N ILE A 215 16.46 -23.47 -31.94
CA ILE A 215 15.81 -22.31 -32.52
C ILE A 215 16.50 -22.06 -33.88
N VAL A 216 15.73 -21.87 -34.92
CA VAL A 216 16.22 -21.41 -36.23
C VAL A 216 16.11 -19.87 -36.22
N GLN A 217 17.24 -19.24 -36.47
CA GLN A 217 17.30 -17.78 -36.64
C GLN A 217 17.61 -17.44 -38.07
N ILE A 218 16.92 -16.49 -38.64
CA ILE A 218 17.14 -15.94 -39.96
C ILE A 218 17.41 -14.44 -39.88
N ALA A 219 18.35 -13.98 -40.71
CA ALA A 219 18.62 -12.56 -40.88
C ALA A 219 18.54 -12.27 -42.39
N ALA A 220 17.65 -11.40 -42.81
CA ALA A 220 17.46 -11.02 -44.20
C ALA A 220 17.01 -9.54 -44.30
N GLY A 221 17.63 -8.77 -45.17
CA GLY A 221 17.25 -7.39 -45.44
C GLY A 221 17.27 -6.46 -44.21
N GLY A 222 18.16 -6.72 -43.24
CA GLY A 222 18.24 -5.94 -41.97
C GLY A 222 17.19 -6.33 -40.93
N MET A 223 16.41 -7.37 -41.18
CA MET A 223 15.44 -7.93 -40.23
C MET A 223 15.97 -9.24 -39.65
N GLU A 224 15.69 -9.48 -38.36
CA GLU A 224 15.98 -10.76 -37.72
C GLU A 224 14.65 -11.37 -37.26
N ALA A 225 14.53 -12.70 -37.47
CA ALA A 225 13.41 -13.48 -37.01
C ALA A 225 13.89 -14.79 -36.39
N ALA A 226 13.17 -15.31 -35.42
CA ALA A 226 13.47 -16.57 -34.75
C ALA A 226 12.23 -17.47 -34.74
N SER A 227 12.43 -18.77 -34.91
CA SER A 227 11.37 -19.75 -34.76
C SER A 227 10.99 -19.91 -33.27
N GLU A 228 9.88 -20.57 -33.01
CA GLU A 228 9.59 -21.13 -31.69
C GLU A 228 10.65 -22.21 -31.32
N ARG A 229 10.65 -22.56 -30.02
CA ARG A 229 11.54 -23.63 -29.52
C ARG A 229 11.09 -24.99 -30.02
N MET A 230 12.01 -25.73 -30.62
CA MET A 230 11.80 -27.07 -31.12
C MET A 230 12.58 -28.08 -30.29
N GLY A 231 11.94 -29.12 -29.78
CA GLY A 231 12.61 -30.18 -28.99
C GLY A 231 13.45 -31.13 -29.85
N ASN A 232 13.15 -31.26 -31.18
CA ASN A 232 13.84 -32.15 -32.08
C ASN A 232 14.85 -31.39 -32.96
N ALA A 233 16.09 -31.89 -33.01
CA ALA A 233 17.15 -31.30 -33.83
C ALA A 233 16.91 -31.45 -35.35
N ASP A 234 16.24 -32.53 -35.76
CA ASP A 234 16.02 -32.79 -37.20
C ASP A 234 14.90 -31.91 -37.75
N ASP A 235 13.88 -31.57 -36.94
CA ASP A 235 12.88 -30.58 -37.32
C ASP A 235 13.52 -29.20 -37.51
N ALA A 236 14.45 -28.83 -36.62
CA ALA A 236 15.18 -27.57 -36.73
C ALA A 236 16.08 -27.53 -38.00
N LYS A 237 16.75 -28.64 -38.33
CA LYS A 237 17.54 -28.74 -39.57
C LYS A 237 16.65 -28.64 -40.81
N THR A 238 15.51 -29.30 -40.78
CA THR A 238 14.53 -29.26 -41.89
C THR A 238 14.01 -27.86 -42.11
N LEU A 239 13.61 -27.17 -41.01
CA LEU A 239 13.16 -25.78 -41.08
C LEU A 239 14.28 -24.85 -41.58
N LYS A 240 15.51 -25.03 -41.09
CA LYS A 240 16.67 -24.25 -41.53
C LYS A 240 16.88 -24.40 -43.05
N ALA A 241 16.92 -25.62 -43.55
CA ALA A 241 17.10 -25.91 -44.98
C ALA A 241 15.94 -25.31 -45.83
N ALA A 242 14.72 -25.36 -45.34
CA ALA A 242 13.58 -24.72 -46.01
C ALA A 242 13.73 -23.19 -46.06
N CYS A 243 14.24 -22.58 -45.02
CA CYS A 243 14.47 -21.13 -44.99
C CYS A 243 15.61 -20.66 -45.89
N GLU A 244 16.64 -21.49 -46.12
CA GLU A 244 17.78 -21.15 -46.98
C GLU A 244 17.38 -21.02 -48.47
N THR A 245 16.32 -21.68 -48.88
CA THR A 245 15.83 -21.69 -50.29
C THR A 245 14.55 -20.86 -50.47
N ALA A 246 13.92 -20.40 -49.41
CA ALA A 246 12.66 -19.68 -49.46
C ALA A 246 12.86 -18.18 -49.67
N GLN A 247 11.89 -17.56 -50.33
CA GLN A 247 11.80 -16.10 -50.42
C GLN A 247 11.00 -15.56 -49.22
N ALA A 248 11.58 -14.60 -48.48
CA ALA A 248 10.87 -13.95 -47.40
C ALA A 248 9.76 -13.01 -47.93
N VAL A 249 8.54 -13.17 -47.46
CA VAL A 249 7.38 -12.36 -47.82
C VAL A 249 6.81 -11.71 -46.55
N CYS A 250 6.70 -10.39 -46.56
CA CYS A 250 6.05 -9.67 -45.49
C CYS A 250 4.52 -9.84 -45.59
N VAL A 251 3.91 -10.50 -44.61
CA VAL A 251 2.47 -10.79 -44.60
C VAL A 251 1.66 -9.69 -43.91
N SER A 252 2.22 -9.06 -42.90
CA SER A 252 1.57 -7.95 -42.18
C SER A 252 2.59 -7.11 -41.43
N VAL A 253 2.27 -5.84 -41.22
CA VAL A 253 3.03 -4.93 -40.36
C VAL A 253 2.08 -4.35 -39.30
N THR A 254 2.36 -4.64 -38.01
CA THR A 254 1.64 -4.06 -36.87
C THR A 254 2.57 -3.13 -36.10
N ARG A 255 2.05 -1.98 -35.70
CA ARG A 255 2.75 -1.10 -34.74
C ARG A 255 2.11 -1.26 -33.37
N GLU A 256 2.88 -1.74 -32.43
CA GLU A 256 2.50 -1.62 -31.02
C GLU A 256 2.74 -0.20 -30.53
N LYS A 257 1.77 0.34 -29.77
CA LYS A 257 1.85 1.68 -29.17
C LYS A 257 2.50 1.60 -27.81
#